data_2e38e02131ce84e1e8f5f33dbd40f17d
#
_entry.id   2e38e02131ce84e1e8f5f33dbd40f17d
#
_cell.length_a   1.000
_cell.length_b   1.000
_cell.length_c   1.000
_cell.angle_alpha   90.00
_cell.angle_beta   90.00
_cell.angle_gamma   90.00
#
_symmetry.space_group_name_H-M   'P 1'
#
loop_
_entity.id
_entity.type
_entity.pdbx_description
1 polymer ?
#
loop_
_entity_poly.entity_id
_entity_poly.type
_entity_poly.pdbx_seq_one_letter_code
_entity_poly.pdbx_strand_id
1 'polypeptide(L)'
;MPDLKTVLVTGGAGYVGSVLVPKLLDKEYKVKVLDLYIYGEDVLAPVKENPNLKEVRGDIRDRSLLEGEIPGTDVIIHLACISNDPSYELDPRLGKSINYDAFIPLVEIAKRNGVKRFIYASTSSVYGVKQEDEVTEDMPLEPLTDYSKYKGKCEEVLLRQATEDFIATVIRPATVCGYSPRQRLDLTVNILTNHAINNGQITVFGGEQKRPNIHIQDITDLYVLLLEQPAHKIQRKIYNASYENHTIREIAEIVNRTLGDRIPIAIQPTNDMRSYHISAKRIRQELEFEPRHTIEEAILDLEGAFELGRIPNPMTDIRYYNIKVMQAIHMT
;
A
#
# COMPACT_ATOMS: atom_id res chain seq x y z
N MET A 1 -16.56 16.84 15.27
CA MET A 1 -15.38 16.09 14.85
C MET A 1 -14.16 16.91 15.25
N PRO A 2 -13.00 16.32 15.61
CA PRO A 2 -11.81 17.11 15.80
C PRO A 2 -11.46 17.82 14.47
N ASP A 3 -11.05 19.08 14.57
CA ASP A 3 -10.63 19.89 13.42
C ASP A 3 -9.25 19.40 12.98
N LEU A 4 -9.23 18.33 12.14
CA LEU A 4 -8.00 17.74 11.59
C LEU A 4 -7.64 18.52 10.32
N LYS A 5 -6.51 19.20 10.33
CA LYS A 5 -6.10 20.08 9.21
C LYS A 5 -4.82 19.63 8.53
N THR A 6 -3.88 19.07 9.29
CA THR A 6 -2.55 18.74 8.77
C THR A 6 -2.31 17.25 8.82
N VAL A 7 -2.05 16.65 7.65
CA VAL A 7 -1.78 15.22 7.46
C VAL A 7 -0.33 15.03 7.04
N LEU A 8 0.43 14.23 7.78
CA LEU A 8 1.73 13.74 7.35
C LEU A 8 1.56 12.37 6.69
N VAL A 9 1.96 12.25 5.44
CA VAL A 9 2.01 10.98 4.70
C VAL A 9 3.46 10.55 4.57
N THR A 10 3.89 9.56 5.33
CA THR A 10 5.20 8.95 5.11
C THR A 10 5.10 7.93 3.98
N GLY A 11 6.03 7.94 3.04
CA GLY A 11 5.89 7.15 1.81
C GLY A 11 4.89 7.75 0.81
N GLY A 12 4.66 9.07 0.89
CA GLY A 12 3.68 9.77 0.06
C GLY A 12 4.03 9.87 -1.43
N ALA A 13 5.30 9.69 -1.78
CA ALA A 13 5.75 9.58 -3.17
C ALA A 13 5.79 8.11 -3.67
N GLY A 14 5.25 7.17 -2.90
CA GLY A 14 5.10 5.76 -3.27
C GLY A 14 3.86 5.49 -4.13
N TYR A 15 3.61 4.21 -4.45
CA TYR A 15 2.52 3.74 -5.32
C TYR A 15 1.13 4.19 -4.82
N VAL A 16 0.82 3.95 -3.55
CA VAL A 16 -0.45 4.39 -2.95
C VAL A 16 -0.41 5.89 -2.64
N GLY A 17 0.72 6.38 -2.13
CA GLY A 17 0.85 7.77 -1.70
C GLY A 17 0.66 8.78 -2.82
N SER A 18 1.17 8.50 -4.03
CA SER A 18 1.04 9.42 -5.18
C SER A 18 -0.39 9.56 -5.72
N VAL A 19 -1.31 8.67 -5.34
CA VAL A 19 -2.75 8.83 -5.58
C VAL A 19 -3.45 9.43 -4.37
N LEU A 20 -3.03 9.09 -3.16
CA LEU A 20 -3.64 9.59 -1.93
C LEU A 20 -3.38 11.08 -1.70
N VAL A 21 -2.13 11.55 -1.93
CA VAL A 21 -1.74 12.93 -1.67
C VAL A 21 -2.61 13.94 -2.43
N PRO A 22 -2.83 13.81 -3.77
CA PRO A 22 -3.77 14.66 -4.49
C PRO A 22 -5.19 14.67 -3.88
N LYS A 23 -5.74 13.50 -3.53
CA LYS A 23 -7.08 13.40 -2.92
C LYS A 23 -7.17 14.15 -1.59
N LEU A 24 -6.11 14.12 -0.77
CA LEU A 24 -6.07 14.87 0.48
C LEU A 24 -6.02 16.38 0.24
N LEU A 25 -5.26 16.82 -0.78
CA LEU A 25 -5.20 18.23 -1.17
C LEU A 25 -6.53 18.73 -1.74
N ASP A 26 -7.23 17.92 -2.53
CA ASP A 26 -8.57 18.22 -3.06
C ASP A 26 -9.62 18.36 -1.93
N LYS A 27 -9.39 17.70 -0.80
CA LYS A 27 -10.17 17.84 0.44
C LYS A 27 -9.69 18.99 1.34
N GLU A 28 -8.82 19.84 0.82
CA GLU A 28 -8.28 21.04 1.51
C GLU A 28 -7.43 20.74 2.76
N TYR A 29 -6.94 19.51 2.94
CA TYR A 29 -5.94 19.22 3.96
C TYR A 29 -4.61 19.87 3.64
N LYS A 30 -3.88 20.32 4.66
CA LYS A 30 -2.45 20.59 4.55
C LYS A 30 -1.71 19.25 4.60
N VAL A 31 -0.97 18.94 3.56
CA VAL A 31 -0.29 17.65 3.41
C VAL A 31 1.21 17.84 3.49
N LYS A 32 1.84 17.16 4.44
CA LYS A 32 3.29 16.96 4.49
C LYS A 32 3.59 15.57 3.92
N VAL A 33 4.49 15.48 2.98
CA VAL A 33 5.00 14.21 2.44
C VAL A 33 6.42 14.02 2.92
N LEU A 34 6.69 12.91 3.61
CA LEU A 34 8.05 12.48 3.97
C LEU A 34 8.37 11.20 3.20
N ASP A 35 9.33 11.29 2.27
CA ASP A 35 9.72 10.18 1.40
C ASP A 35 11.22 10.27 1.03
N LEU A 36 11.82 9.15 0.68
CA LEU A 36 13.17 9.09 0.12
C LEU A 36 13.23 9.43 -1.37
N TYR A 37 12.10 9.38 -2.07
CA TYR A 37 11.96 9.60 -3.53
C TYR A 37 12.84 8.67 -4.38
N ILE A 38 13.11 7.46 -3.88
CA ILE A 38 13.98 6.48 -4.57
C ILE A 38 13.36 5.92 -5.86
N TYR A 39 12.06 6.07 -6.05
CA TYR A 39 11.33 5.57 -7.22
C TYR A 39 11.01 6.65 -8.26
N GLY A 40 11.35 7.90 -7.99
CA GLY A 40 11.12 9.04 -8.87
C GLY A 40 10.90 10.33 -8.09
N GLU A 41 11.45 11.42 -8.60
CA GLU A 41 11.40 12.74 -7.94
C GLU A 41 10.16 13.53 -8.34
N ASP A 42 9.56 13.24 -9.51
CA ASP A 42 8.49 14.04 -10.12
C ASP A 42 7.09 13.41 -9.96
N VAL A 43 6.95 12.39 -9.10
CA VAL A 43 5.68 11.66 -8.96
C VAL A 43 4.52 12.52 -8.44
N LEU A 44 4.83 13.61 -7.73
CA LEU A 44 3.86 14.61 -7.25
C LEU A 44 3.86 15.89 -8.07
N ALA A 45 4.54 15.94 -9.22
CA ALA A 45 4.60 17.11 -10.08
C ALA A 45 3.24 17.76 -10.40
N PRO A 46 2.15 16.99 -10.64
CA PRO A 46 0.83 17.59 -10.92
C PRO A 46 0.28 18.46 -9.78
N VAL A 47 0.70 18.23 -8.54
CA VAL A 47 0.23 18.97 -7.35
C VAL A 47 1.31 19.80 -6.67
N LYS A 48 2.50 19.87 -7.25
CA LYS A 48 3.69 20.52 -6.65
C LYS A 48 3.46 21.98 -6.29
N GLU A 49 2.70 22.71 -7.08
CA GLU A 49 2.41 24.13 -6.85
C GLU A 49 1.24 24.37 -5.87
N ASN A 50 0.66 23.31 -5.31
CA ASN A 50 -0.42 23.46 -4.33
C ASN A 50 0.13 24.04 -3.02
N PRO A 51 -0.36 25.21 -2.53
CA PRO A 51 0.16 25.87 -1.34
C PRO A 51 -0.02 25.05 -0.04
N ASN A 52 -0.87 24.03 -0.07
CA ASN A 52 -1.10 23.12 1.05
C ASN A 52 -0.17 21.89 1.03
N LEU A 53 0.68 21.73 0.00
CA LEU A 53 1.66 20.64 -0.07
C LEU A 53 3.02 21.09 0.47
N LYS A 54 3.58 20.30 1.37
CA LYS A 54 4.98 20.37 1.79
C LYS A 54 5.66 19.04 1.52
N GLU A 55 6.61 19.01 0.62
CA GLU A 55 7.46 17.84 0.36
C GLU A 55 8.73 17.89 1.22
N VAL A 56 9.06 16.78 1.87
CA VAL A 56 10.26 16.59 2.70
C VAL A 56 10.97 15.33 2.21
N ARG A 57 12.15 15.51 1.61
CA ARG A 57 13.01 14.39 1.26
C ARG A 57 13.80 13.94 2.47
N GLY A 58 13.59 12.73 2.93
CA GLY A 58 14.29 12.22 4.10
C GLY A 58 13.96 10.78 4.46
N ASP A 59 14.78 10.27 5.36
CA ASP A 59 14.69 8.89 5.87
C ASP A 59 13.92 8.87 7.19
N ILE A 60 12.92 7.98 7.31
CA ILE A 60 12.16 7.81 8.56
C ILE A 60 13.02 7.28 9.73
N ARG A 61 14.22 6.78 9.46
CA ARG A 61 15.20 6.39 10.47
C ARG A 61 15.90 7.59 11.12
N ASP A 62 15.87 8.75 10.47
CA ASP A 62 16.40 9.99 11.01
C ASP A 62 15.46 10.57 12.07
N ARG A 63 15.81 10.31 13.33
CA ARG A 63 15.04 10.78 14.47
C ARG A 63 14.98 12.31 14.54
N SER A 64 16.07 13.00 14.19
CA SER A 64 16.10 14.47 14.22
C SER A 64 15.15 15.08 13.20
N LEU A 65 15.06 14.46 12.01
CA LEU A 65 14.10 14.83 10.98
C LEU A 65 12.66 14.64 11.46
N LEU A 66 12.35 13.50 12.09
CA LEU A 66 11.03 13.25 12.65
C LEU A 66 10.65 14.26 13.74
N GLU A 67 11.60 14.61 14.64
CA GLU A 67 11.42 15.63 15.68
C GLU A 67 11.14 17.03 15.09
N GLY A 68 11.68 17.33 13.91
CA GLY A 68 11.45 18.59 13.21
C GLY A 68 10.15 18.65 12.40
N GLU A 69 9.73 17.54 11.82
CA GLU A 69 8.61 17.51 10.85
C GLU A 69 7.25 17.10 11.44
N ILE A 70 7.24 16.30 12.52
CA ILE A 70 5.99 15.84 13.15
C ILE A 70 5.24 16.96 13.90
N PRO A 71 5.90 17.92 14.57
CA PRO A 71 5.19 19.00 15.26
C PRO A 71 4.18 19.73 14.35
N GLY A 72 3.00 20.01 14.89
CA GLY A 72 1.89 20.65 14.16
C GLY A 72 1.17 19.73 13.15
N THR A 73 1.40 18.42 13.24
CA THR A 73 0.67 17.42 12.47
C THR A 73 -0.49 16.86 13.30
N ASP A 74 -1.68 16.82 12.73
CA ASP A 74 -2.87 16.25 13.39
C ASP A 74 -2.99 14.74 13.13
N VAL A 75 -2.63 14.30 11.92
CA VAL A 75 -2.77 12.92 11.47
C VAL A 75 -1.48 12.42 10.80
N ILE A 76 -1.11 11.19 11.09
CA ILE A 76 -0.09 10.46 10.32
C ILE A 76 -0.75 9.31 9.59
N ILE A 77 -0.52 9.23 8.27
CA ILE A 77 -0.78 8.04 7.45
C ILE A 77 0.58 7.45 7.09
N HIS A 78 0.89 6.30 7.69
CA HIS A 78 2.20 5.66 7.53
C HIS A 78 2.17 4.58 6.45
N LEU A 79 2.69 4.94 5.26
CA LEU A 79 2.82 4.05 4.09
C LEU A 79 4.28 3.66 3.82
N ALA A 80 5.25 4.40 4.38
CA ALA A 80 6.68 4.17 4.14
C ALA A 80 7.12 2.79 4.61
N CYS A 81 7.65 2.00 3.70
CA CYS A 81 8.27 0.71 4.00
C CYS A 81 9.05 0.17 2.78
N ILE A 82 9.99 -0.73 3.01
CA ILE A 82 10.39 -1.66 1.96
C ILE A 82 9.23 -2.61 1.78
N SER A 83 8.50 -2.44 0.67
CA SER A 83 7.25 -3.16 0.42
C SER A 83 7.49 -4.39 -0.43
N ASN A 84 6.78 -5.46 -0.13
CA ASN A 84 6.82 -6.83 -0.61
C ASN A 84 8.00 -7.68 -0.08
N ASP A 85 7.72 -8.99 -0.04
CA ASP A 85 8.66 -9.98 0.50
C ASP A 85 9.98 -10.04 -0.28
N PRO A 86 9.98 -10.10 -1.65
CA PRO A 86 11.24 -10.22 -2.40
C PRO A 86 12.20 -9.04 -2.21
N SER A 87 11.66 -7.81 -2.09
CA SER A 87 12.50 -6.62 -1.86
C SER A 87 13.05 -6.59 -0.44
N TYR A 88 12.27 -7.06 0.53
CA TYR A 88 12.69 -7.15 1.93
C TYR A 88 13.80 -8.20 2.12
N GLU A 89 13.70 -9.35 1.44
CA GLU A 89 14.65 -10.46 1.54
C GLU A 89 16.02 -10.15 0.93
N LEU A 90 16.15 -9.10 0.11
CA LEU A 90 17.46 -8.67 -0.41
C LEU A 90 18.42 -8.24 0.70
N ASP A 91 17.90 -7.53 1.70
CA ASP A 91 18.62 -7.15 2.92
C ASP A 91 17.66 -7.11 4.11
N PRO A 92 17.53 -8.22 4.86
CA PRO A 92 16.63 -8.28 6.01
C PRO A 92 16.99 -7.34 7.15
N ARG A 93 18.28 -6.92 7.27
CA ARG A 93 18.72 -5.95 8.29
C ARG A 93 18.22 -4.56 7.94
N LEU A 94 18.43 -4.15 6.70
CA LEU A 94 17.88 -2.90 6.17
C LEU A 94 16.35 -2.90 6.26
N GLY A 95 15.72 -3.99 5.80
CA GLY A 95 14.27 -4.19 5.90
C GLY A 95 13.75 -4.00 7.32
N LYS A 96 14.37 -4.64 8.31
CA LYS A 96 14.01 -4.49 9.72
C LYS A 96 14.24 -3.05 10.21
N SER A 97 15.35 -2.42 9.86
CA SER A 97 15.69 -1.06 10.30
C SER A 97 14.65 -0.03 9.86
N ILE A 98 14.15 -0.17 8.62
CA ILE A 98 13.16 0.75 8.04
C ILE A 98 11.74 0.38 8.50
N ASN A 99 11.34 -0.90 8.37
CA ASN A 99 9.95 -1.28 8.56
C ASN A 99 9.55 -1.43 10.04
N TYR A 100 10.51 -1.69 10.94
CA TYR A 100 10.21 -1.95 12.35
C TYR A 100 10.98 -1.04 13.31
N ASP A 101 12.31 -0.96 13.21
CA ASP A 101 13.09 -0.22 14.21
C ASP A 101 12.80 1.29 14.13
N ALA A 102 12.60 1.84 12.93
CA ALA A 102 12.20 3.24 12.74
C ALA A 102 10.73 3.52 13.13
N PHE A 103 9.87 2.51 13.08
CA PHE A 103 8.45 2.68 13.42
C PHE A 103 8.23 3.02 14.89
N ILE A 104 9.02 2.44 15.79
CA ILE A 104 8.90 2.66 17.23
C ILE A 104 9.08 4.14 17.59
N PRO A 105 10.23 4.78 17.26
CA PRO A 105 10.41 6.21 17.53
C PRO A 105 9.42 7.10 16.77
N LEU A 106 9.00 6.72 15.56
CA LEU A 106 7.97 7.46 14.82
C LEU A 106 6.66 7.56 15.62
N VAL A 107 6.15 6.44 16.16
CA VAL A 107 4.93 6.40 16.97
C VAL A 107 5.11 7.17 18.28
N GLU A 108 6.27 7.02 18.96
CA GLU A 108 6.57 7.74 20.20
C GLU A 108 6.61 9.26 19.99
N ILE A 109 7.31 9.72 18.94
CA ILE A 109 7.40 11.15 18.59
C ILE A 109 6.02 11.69 18.20
N ALA A 110 5.25 10.95 17.41
CA ALA A 110 3.90 11.33 17.03
C ALA A 110 3.02 11.57 18.27
N LYS A 111 2.96 10.60 19.16
CA LYS A 111 2.16 10.69 20.39
C LYS A 111 2.59 11.86 21.29
N ARG A 112 3.88 12.02 21.51
CA ARG A 112 4.44 13.09 22.35
C ARG A 112 4.16 14.50 21.79
N ASN A 113 4.09 14.65 20.46
CA ASN A 113 3.79 15.91 19.78
C ASN A 113 2.29 16.16 19.55
N GLY A 114 1.42 15.36 20.17
CA GLY A 114 -0.03 15.59 20.14
C GLY A 114 -0.70 15.25 18.82
N VAL A 115 -0.09 14.35 18.01
CA VAL A 115 -0.79 13.75 16.85
C VAL A 115 -2.05 13.06 17.34
N LYS A 116 -3.18 13.42 16.77
CA LYS A 116 -4.50 12.95 17.22
C LYS A 116 -4.84 11.57 16.63
N ARG A 117 -4.34 11.28 15.42
CA ARG A 117 -4.68 10.05 14.70
C ARG A 117 -3.48 9.47 13.97
N PHE A 118 -3.27 8.19 14.13
CA PHE A 118 -2.25 7.43 13.43
C PHE A 118 -2.89 6.27 12.67
N ILE A 119 -2.79 6.27 11.34
CA ILE A 119 -3.31 5.23 10.46
C ILE A 119 -2.10 4.48 9.87
N TYR A 120 -2.04 3.19 10.13
CA TYR A 120 -0.94 2.33 9.71
C TYR A 120 -1.35 1.40 8.57
N ALA A 121 -0.60 1.43 7.47
CA ALA A 121 -0.71 0.45 6.41
C ALA A 121 0.10 -0.81 6.78
N SER A 122 -0.59 -1.83 7.29
CA SER A 122 -0.07 -3.19 7.48
C SER A 122 -0.14 -3.99 6.17
N THR A 123 -0.49 -5.25 6.20
CA THR A 123 -0.61 -6.12 5.02
C THR A 123 -1.49 -7.32 5.31
N SER A 124 -2.23 -7.83 4.33
CA SER A 124 -2.96 -9.10 4.45
C SER A 124 -2.03 -10.31 4.56
N SER A 125 -0.76 -10.20 4.17
CA SER A 125 0.20 -11.31 4.29
C SER A 125 0.55 -11.69 5.73
N VAL A 126 0.16 -10.88 6.72
CA VAL A 126 0.33 -11.21 8.15
C VAL A 126 -0.41 -12.48 8.57
N TYR A 127 -1.46 -12.84 7.85
CA TYR A 127 -2.24 -14.06 8.15
C TYR A 127 -1.51 -15.36 7.79
N GLY A 128 -0.56 -15.32 6.86
CA GLY A 128 0.04 -16.52 6.29
C GLY A 128 -0.96 -17.32 5.44
N VAL A 129 -0.76 -18.64 5.34
CA VAL A 129 -1.71 -19.53 4.63
C VAL A 129 -2.85 -19.90 5.55
N LYS A 130 -4.07 -19.64 5.12
CA LYS A 130 -5.30 -20.03 5.83
C LYS A 130 -6.15 -20.94 4.96
N GLN A 131 -6.78 -21.95 5.62
CA GLN A 131 -7.66 -22.91 4.97
C GLN A 131 -9.13 -22.51 5.08
N GLU A 132 -9.44 -21.61 5.99
CA GLU A 132 -10.77 -21.09 6.23
C GLU A 132 -11.29 -20.28 5.04
N ASP A 133 -12.57 -20.40 4.72
CA ASP A 133 -13.19 -19.67 3.59
C ASP A 133 -13.24 -18.15 3.82
N GLU A 134 -13.35 -17.72 5.08
CA GLU A 134 -13.34 -16.32 5.48
C GLU A 134 -12.18 -16.03 6.45
N VAL A 135 -11.19 -15.29 6.00
CA VAL A 135 -10.09 -14.81 6.85
C VAL A 135 -10.41 -13.43 7.40
N THR A 136 -10.75 -13.38 8.69
CA THR A 136 -11.16 -12.15 9.39
C THR A 136 -10.04 -11.59 10.26
N GLU A 137 -10.22 -10.37 10.75
CA GLU A 137 -9.25 -9.64 11.55
C GLU A 137 -8.97 -10.27 12.93
N ASP A 138 -9.87 -11.15 13.41
CA ASP A 138 -9.75 -11.82 14.71
C ASP A 138 -8.93 -13.12 14.64
N MET A 139 -8.56 -13.55 13.43
CA MET A 139 -7.76 -14.76 13.26
C MET A 139 -6.31 -14.55 13.70
N PRO A 140 -5.66 -15.60 14.21
CA PRO A 140 -4.25 -15.56 14.60
C PRO A 140 -3.37 -15.25 13.40
N LEU A 141 -2.33 -14.43 13.64
CA LEU A 141 -1.32 -14.10 12.63
C LEU A 141 -0.28 -15.22 12.56
N GLU A 142 0.00 -15.69 11.35
CA GLU A 142 0.97 -16.75 11.06
C GLU A 142 1.88 -16.34 9.90
N PRO A 143 2.60 -15.21 10.05
CA PRO A 143 3.37 -14.64 8.96
C PRO A 143 4.49 -15.58 8.51
N LEU A 144 4.61 -15.79 7.18
CA LEU A 144 5.60 -16.70 6.59
C LEU A 144 6.98 -16.05 6.38
N THR A 145 7.03 -14.72 6.31
CA THR A 145 8.23 -13.96 5.98
C THR A 145 8.56 -12.94 7.05
N ASP A 146 9.81 -12.48 7.10
CA ASP A 146 10.19 -11.42 8.03
C ASP A 146 9.48 -10.09 7.71
N TYR A 147 9.19 -9.80 6.43
CA TYR A 147 8.36 -8.66 6.04
C TYR A 147 7.01 -8.68 6.75
N SER A 148 6.23 -9.72 6.57
CA SER A 148 4.89 -9.85 7.17
C SER A 148 4.93 -9.94 8.70
N LYS A 149 5.95 -10.60 9.27
CA LYS A 149 6.17 -10.68 10.72
C LYS A 149 6.42 -9.30 11.35
N TYR A 150 7.28 -8.48 10.75
CA TYR A 150 7.54 -7.14 11.28
C TYR A 150 6.37 -6.18 11.04
N LYS A 151 5.62 -6.36 9.95
CA LYS A 151 4.35 -5.64 9.75
C LYS A 151 3.36 -5.93 10.91
N GLY A 152 3.17 -7.19 11.28
CA GLY A 152 2.32 -7.57 12.40
C GLY A 152 2.82 -7.03 13.76
N LYS A 153 4.14 -7.05 14.00
CA LYS A 153 4.72 -6.45 15.22
C LYS A 153 4.48 -4.94 15.32
N CYS A 154 4.51 -4.22 14.20
CA CYS A 154 4.17 -2.79 14.19
C CYS A 154 2.71 -2.54 14.59
N GLU A 155 1.78 -3.42 14.20
CA GLU A 155 0.38 -3.33 14.66
C GLU A 155 0.30 -3.35 16.21
N GLU A 156 1.00 -4.31 16.83
CA GLU A 156 1.04 -4.41 18.29
C GLU A 156 1.66 -3.17 18.95
N VAL A 157 2.77 -2.65 18.40
CA VAL A 157 3.42 -1.44 18.90
C VAL A 157 2.45 -0.26 18.86
N LEU A 158 1.79 -0.04 17.73
CA LEU A 158 0.87 1.08 17.55
C LEU A 158 -0.35 0.95 18.48
N LEU A 159 -1.00 -0.20 18.50
CA LEU A 159 -2.23 -0.41 19.27
C LEU A 159 -2.00 -0.32 20.79
N ARG A 160 -0.81 -0.69 21.28
CA ARG A 160 -0.44 -0.49 22.70
C ARG A 160 -0.30 1.00 23.08
N GLN A 161 0.08 1.85 22.12
CA GLN A 161 0.22 3.30 22.34
C GLN A 161 -1.10 4.07 22.30
N ALA A 162 -2.17 3.46 21.81
CA ALA A 162 -3.48 4.09 21.64
C ALA A 162 -4.09 4.55 22.97
N THR A 163 -4.57 5.81 22.99
CA THR A 163 -5.27 6.46 24.11
C THR A 163 -6.48 7.22 23.57
N GLU A 164 -7.27 7.87 24.43
CA GLU A 164 -8.39 8.71 24.01
C GLU A 164 -7.93 9.89 23.12
N ASP A 165 -6.72 10.40 23.37
CA ASP A 165 -6.14 11.53 22.62
C ASP A 165 -5.23 11.09 21.46
N PHE A 166 -4.90 9.78 21.32
CA PHE A 166 -4.09 9.21 20.27
C PHE A 166 -4.79 8.01 19.63
N ILE A 167 -5.55 8.30 18.59
CA ILE A 167 -6.37 7.32 17.88
C ILE A 167 -5.46 6.48 16.96
N ALA A 168 -5.44 5.18 17.18
CA ALA A 168 -4.64 4.23 16.41
C ALA A 168 -5.53 3.29 15.59
N THR A 169 -5.31 3.24 14.28
CA THR A 169 -6.05 2.39 13.34
C THR A 169 -5.09 1.66 12.43
N VAL A 170 -5.33 0.39 12.20
CA VAL A 170 -4.54 -0.48 11.32
C VAL A 170 -5.39 -0.89 10.12
N ILE A 171 -4.82 -0.78 8.94
CA ILE A 171 -5.39 -1.33 7.70
C ILE A 171 -4.51 -2.49 7.24
N ARG A 172 -5.12 -3.65 6.96
CA ARG A 172 -4.48 -4.80 6.31
C ARG A 172 -4.96 -4.86 4.86
N PRO A 173 -4.30 -4.15 3.96
CA PRO A 173 -4.73 -4.11 2.57
C PRO A 173 -4.46 -5.44 1.86
N ALA A 174 -5.34 -5.75 0.93
CA ALA A 174 -5.12 -6.67 -0.17
C ALA A 174 -4.00 -6.17 -1.09
N THR A 175 -3.63 -6.95 -2.10
CA THR A 175 -2.75 -6.50 -3.18
C THR A 175 -3.42 -5.35 -3.93
N VAL A 176 -2.81 -4.18 -3.93
CA VAL A 176 -3.35 -3.00 -4.60
C VAL A 176 -3.07 -3.10 -6.09
N CYS A 177 -4.06 -2.78 -6.95
CA CYS A 177 -3.95 -2.80 -8.41
C CYS A 177 -4.42 -1.49 -9.05
N GLY A 178 -4.10 -1.28 -10.33
CA GLY A 178 -4.48 -0.11 -11.12
C GLY A 178 -3.34 0.87 -11.35
N TYR A 179 -3.66 1.97 -12.04
CA TYR A 179 -2.70 2.99 -12.43
C TYR A 179 -2.36 3.95 -11.27
N SER A 180 -1.10 4.35 -11.21
CA SER A 180 -0.58 5.37 -10.30
C SER A 180 0.55 6.17 -10.95
N PRO A 181 0.73 7.47 -10.65
CA PRO A 181 1.88 8.25 -11.10
C PRO A 181 3.23 7.63 -10.73
N ARG A 182 3.34 7.01 -9.55
CA ARG A 182 4.44 6.11 -9.20
C ARG A 182 3.98 4.67 -9.48
N GLN A 183 4.02 4.27 -10.73
CA GLN A 183 3.54 2.94 -11.15
C GLN A 183 4.36 1.80 -10.57
N ARG A 184 3.66 0.67 -10.25
CA ARG A 184 4.26 -0.62 -9.92
C ARG A 184 3.81 -1.68 -10.92
N LEU A 185 4.77 -2.29 -11.60
CA LEU A 185 4.53 -3.39 -12.54
C LEU A 185 5.05 -4.73 -11.99
N ASP A 186 5.25 -4.81 -10.67
CA ASP A 186 5.64 -6.01 -9.92
C ASP A 186 4.52 -6.54 -8.99
N LEU A 187 3.29 -6.03 -9.14
CA LEU A 187 2.08 -6.49 -8.46
C LEU A 187 1.23 -7.36 -9.39
N THR A 188 0.52 -8.36 -8.85
CA THR A 188 -0.09 -9.44 -9.63
C THR A 188 -0.93 -8.97 -10.83
N VAL A 189 -1.96 -8.16 -10.60
CA VAL A 189 -2.81 -7.65 -11.70
C VAL A 189 -1.97 -6.81 -12.67
N ASN A 190 -1.15 -5.90 -12.13
CA ASN A 190 -0.38 -4.95 -12.93
C ASN A 190 0.69 -5.63 -13.80
N ILE A 191 1.40 -6.65 -13.27
CA ILE A 191 2.42 -7.36 -14.05
C ILE A 191 1.80 -8.22 -15.14
N LEU A 192 0.68 -8.90 -14.86
CA LEU A 192 0.01 -9.74 -15.87
C LEU A 192 -0.57 -8.85 -16.98
N THR A 193 -1.15 -7.68 -16.64
CA THR A 193 -1.62 -6.70 -17.63
C THR A 193 -0.46 -6.14 -18.45
N ASN A 194 0.65 -5.77 -17.81
CA ASN A 194 1.84 -5.29 -18.50
C ASN A 194 2.38 -6.33 -19.49
N HIS A 195 2.49 -7.61 -19.09
CA HIS A 195 2.94 -8.69 -19.97
C HIS A 195 1.96 -8.93 -21.11
N ALA A 196 0.66 -8.87 -20.83
CA ALA A 196 -0.37 -9.01 -21.85
C ALA A 196 -0.22 -7.98 -22.99
N ILE A 197 -0.10 -6.70 -22.61
CA ILE A 197 -0.07 -5.58 -23.56
C ILE A 197 1.31 -5.42 -24.23
N ASN A 198 2.38 -5.46 -23.44
CA ASN A 198 3.71 -5.06 -23.91
C ASN A 198 4.63 -6.25 -24.27
N ASN A 199 4.25 -7.49 -23.90
CA ASN A 199 4.99 -8.71 -24.25
C ASN A 199 4.17 -9.67 -25.13
N GLY A 200 2.84 -9.43 -25.28
CA GLY A 200 1.95 -10.29 -26.07
C GLY A 200 1.72 -11.69 -25.51
N GLN A 201 2.11 -11.94 -24.26
CA GLN A 201 1.93 -13.22 -23.59
C GLN A 201 1.82 -13.02 -22.08
N ILE A 202 0.86 -13.70 -21.44
CA ILE A 202 0.71 -13.74 -19.98
C ILE A 202 1.44 -14.97 -19.45
N THR A 203 2.44 -14.80 -18.58
CA THR A 203 3.11 -15.91 -17.89
C THR A 203 2.62 -15.99 -16.45
N VAL A 204 2.04 -17.14 -16.08
CA VAL A 204 1.54 -17.45 -14.75
C VAL A 204 2.49 -18.44 -14.08
N PHE A 205 2.97 -18.11 -12.90
CA PHE A 205 3.77 -19.00 -12.07
C PHE A 205 2.89 -19.68 -11.03
N GLY A 206 2.67 -21.01 -11.15
CA GLY A 206 1.74 -21.80 -10.35
C GLY A 206 0.30 -21.64 -10.85
N GLY A 207 -0.46 -20.73 -10.26
CA GLY A 207 -1.81 -20.38 -10.69
C GLY A 207 -2.88 -20.59 -9.61
N GLU A 208 -2.75 -21.56 -8.73
CA GLU A 208 -3.74 -21.90 -7.71
C GLU A 208 -3.65 -21.03 -6.45
N GLN A 209 -2.58 -20.26 -6.31
CA GLN A 209 -2.39 -19.38 -5.15
C GLN A 209 -3.43 -18.27 -5.19
N LYS A 210 -4.15 -18.10 -4.09
CA LYS A 210 -5.12 -17.01 -3.92
C LYS A 210 -4.43 -15.68 -3.63
N ARG A 211 -4.95 -14.62 -4.20
CA ARG A 211 -4.54 -13.23 -3.96
C ARG A 211 -5.77 -12.36 -3.77
N PRO A 212 -5.91 -11.71 -2.62
CA PRO A 212 -6.91 -10.68 -2.44
C PRO A 212 -6.46 -9.42 -3.20
N ASN A 213 -7.39 -8.71 -3.78
CA ASN A 213 -7.13 -7.51 -4.57
C ASN A 213 -8.02 -6.35 -4.13
N ILE A 214 -7.51 -5.15 -4.26
CA ILE A 214 -8.25 -3.91 -4.10
C ILE A 214 -7.73 -2.86 -5.09
N HIS A 215 -8.62 -2.14 -5.70
CA HIS A 215 -8.27 -1.06 -6.62
C HIS A 215 -7.60 0.11 -5.88
N ILE A 216 -6.64 0.78 -6.52
CA ILE A 216 -5.89 1.89 -5.91
C ILE A 216 -6.78 3.08 -5.56
N GLN A 217 -7.86 3.29 -6.30
CA GLN A 217 -8.82 4.34 -5.98
C GLN A 217 -9.54 4.02 -4.67
N ASP A 218 -10.01 2.78 -4.49
CA ASP A 218 -10.74 2.37 -3.29
C ASP A 218 -9.88 2.40 -2.04
N ILE A 219 -8.64 1.89 -2.10
CA ILE A 219 -7.76 1.94 -0.92
C ILE A 219 -7.41 3.37 -0.52
N THR A 220 -7.25 4.28 -1.47
CA THR A 220 -6.98 5.69 -1.17
C THR A 220 -8.23 6.40 -0.66
N ASP A 221 -9.42 6.09 -1.17
CA ASP A 221 -10.70 6.58 -0.62
C ASP A 221 -10.93 6.10 0.81
N LEU A 222 -10.53 4.86 1.13
CA LEU A 222 -10.57 4.36 2.49
C LEU A 222 -9.69 5.19 3.43
N TYR A 223 -8.46 5.55 3.05
CA TYR A 223 -7.61 6.40 3.88
C TYR A 223 -8.25 7.77 4.12
N VAL A 224 -8.86 8.38 3.11
CA VAL A 224 -9.60 9.63 3.24
C VAL A 224 -10.80 9.46 4.17
N LEU A 225 -11.61 8.41 4.00
CA LEU A 225 -12.75 8.10 4.85
C LEU A 225 -12.35 7.98 6.33
N LEU A 226 -11.21 7.34 6.62
CA LEU A 226 -10.73 7.18 7.99
C LEU A 226 -10.40 8.52 8.67
N LEU A 227 -10.09 9.58 7.93
CA LEU A 227 -9.90 10.92 8.49
C LEU A 227 -11.24 11.53 8.96
N GLU A 228 -12.33 11.17 8.32
CA GLU A 228 -13.66 11.70 8.56
C GLU A 228 -14.44 10.91 9.62
N GLN A 229 -13.98 9.68 9.97
CA GLN A 229 -14.69 8.83 10.94
C GLN A 229 -14.58 9.37 12.38
N PRO A 230 -15.64 9.22 13.20
CA PRO A 230 -15.55 9.46 14.63
C PRO A 230 -14.50 8.58 15.30
N ALA A 231 -13.77 9.14 16.27
CA ALA A 231 -12.71 8.43 16.98
C ALA A 231 -13.14 7.07 17.56
N HIS A 232 -14.32 7.01 18.19
CA HIS A 232 -14.83 5.78 18.81
C HIS A 232 -15.08 4.63 17.82
N LYS A 233 -15.32 4.92 16.52
CA LYS A 233 -15.50 3.90 15.49
C LYS A 233 -14.19 3.25 15.06
N ILE A 234 -13.08 3.98 15.13
CA ILE A 234 -11.80 3.53 14.55
C ILE A 234 -10.69 3.33 15.57
N GLN A 235 -10.91 3.70 16.83
CA GLN A 235 -9.93 3.57 17.90
C GLN A 235 -9.59 2.09 18.18
N ARG A 236 -8.30 1.76 18.08
CA ARG A 236 -7.76 0.39 18.25
C ARG A 236 -8.35 -0.64 17.29
N LYS A 237 -8.87 -0.18 16.16
CA LYS A 237 -9.45 -1.07 15.15
C LYS A 237 -8.41 -1.54 14.16
N ILE A 238 -8.61 -2.78 13.72
CA ILE A 238 -7.92 -3.39 12.59
C ILE A 238 -8.98 -3.66 11.53
N TYR A 239 -8.71 -3.29 10.28
CA TYR A 239 -9.60 -3.53 9.16
C TYR A 239 -8.87 -4.21 8.01
N ASN A 240 -9.41 -5.33 7.54
CA ASN A 240 -9.07 -5.87 6.24
C ASN A 240 -9.66 -4.98 5.14
N ALA A 241 -8.84 -4.63 4.16
CA ALA A 241 -9.26 -3.85 3.01
C ALA A 241 -9.05 -4.66 1.73
N SER A 242 -10.14 -5.25 1.21
CA SER A 242 -10.18 -6.07 0.00
C SER A 242 -11.50 -5.90 -0.71
N TYR A 243 -11.49 -6.15 -2.02
CA TYR A 243 -12.71 -6.25 -2.81
C TYR A 243 -12.87 -7.66 -3.37
N GLU A 244 -11.89 -8.15 -4.12
CA GLU A 244 -11.96 -9.43 -4.83
C GLU A 244 -10.85 -10.39 -4.38
N ASN A 245 -11.18 -11.67 -4.26
CA ASN A 245 -10.23 -12.73 -3.96
C ASN A 245 -10.21 -13.70 -5.15
N HIS A 246 -9.09 -13.78 -5.85
CA HIS A 246 -8.92 -14.64 -7.03
C HIS A 246 -7.64 -15.45 -6.92
N THR A 247 -7.60 -16.58 -7.60
CA THR A 247 -6.35 -17.28 -7.90
C THR A 247 -5.55 -16.50 -8.96
N ILE A 248 -4.24 -16.71 -9.02
CA ILE A 248 -3.41 -16.05 -10.05
C ILE A 248 -3.85 -16.46 -11.46
N ARG A 249 -4.35 -17.69 -11.63
CA ARG A 249 -4.92 -18.19 -12.89
C ARG A 249 -6.16 -17.39 -13.28
N GLU A 250 -7.13 -17.24 -12.35
CA GLU A 250 -8.34 -16.45 -12.58
C GLU A 250 -7.99 -14.99 -12.94
N ILE A 251 -7.02 -14.39 -12.27
CA ILE A 251 -6.57 -13.02 -12.61
C ILE A 251 -6.03 -12.98 -14.04
N ALA A 252 -5.22 -13.97 -14.46
CA ALA A 252 -4.71 -14.04 -15.84
C ALA A 252 -5.84 -14.19 -16.88
N GLU A 253 -6.87 -14.98 -16.57
CA GLU A 253 -8.05 -15.14 -17.40
C GLU A 253 -8.89 -13.85 -17.48
N ILE A 254 -9.03 -13.13 -16.35
CA ILE A 254 -9.68 -11.81 -16.31
C ILE A 254 -8.90 -10.83 -17.20
N VAL A 255 -7.57 -10.76 -17.07
CA VAL A 255 -6.72 -9.89 -17.90
C VAL A 255 -6.92 -10.23 -19.38
N ASN A 256 -6.83 -11.50 -19.76
CA ASN A 256 -7.00 -11.91 -21.16
C ASN A 256 -8.39 -11.54 -21.71
N ARG A 257 -9.47 -11.85 -20.97
CA ARG A 257 -10.84 -11.53 -21.35
C ARG A 257 -11.07 -10.02 -21.50
N THR A 258 -10.59 -9.23 -20.55
CA THR A 258 -10.75 -7.76 -20.57
C THR A 258 -10.04 -7.13 -21.76
N LEU A 259 -8.89 -7.68 -22.17
CA LEU A 259 -8.10 -7.22 -23.33
C LEU A 259 -8.48 -7.89 -24.67
N GLY A 260 -9.65 -8.53 -24.76
CA GLY A 260 -10.23 -9.06 -26.01
C GLY A 260 -9.93 -10.51 -26.32
N ASP A 261 -9.52 -11.31 -25.34
CA ASP A 261 -9.40 -12.78 -25.35
C ASP A 261 -8.47 -13.36 -26.46
N ARG A 262 -7.36 -12.68 -26.69
CA ARG A 262 -6.41 -13.03 -27.79
C ARG A 262 -5.01 -13.33 -27.32
N ILE A 263 -4.74 -13.21 -26.01
CA ILE A 263 -3.39 -13.26 -25.47
C ILE A 263 -3.12 -14.67 -24.92
N PRO A 264 -2.06 -15.38 -25.37
CA PRO A 264 -1.76 -16.69 -24.86
C PRO A 264 -1.35 -16.65 -23.39
N ILE A 265 -1.89 -17.58 -22.59
CA ILE A 265 -1.54 -17.77 -21.18
C ILE A 265 -0.62 -18.99 -21.07
N ALA A 266 0.60 -18.79 -20.59
CA ALA A 266 1.56 -19.85 -20.31
C ALA A 266 1.70 -20.07 -18.81
N ILE A 267 1.51 -21.32 -18.36
CA ILE A 267 1.64 -21.69 -16.95
C ILE A 267 3.03 -22.31 -16.72
N GLN A 268 3.74 -21.81 -15.73
CA GLN A 268 5.07 -22.29 -15.32
C GLN A 268 5.02 -22.80 -13.87
N PRO A 269 5.84 -23.80 -13.51
CA PRO A 269 5.96 -24.25 -12.12
C PRO A 269 6.41 -23.10 -11.18
N THR A 270 6.03 -23.18 -9.90
CA THR A 270 6.47 -22.24 -8.88
C THR A 270 6.75 -22.94 -7.56
N ASN A 271 7.67 -22.39 -6.78
CA ASN A 271 7.90 -22.73 -5.38
C ASN A 271 7.26 -21.71 -4.42
N ASP A 272 6.52 -20.72 -4.94
CA ASP A 272 5.83 -19.74 -4.10
C ASP A 272 4.59 -20.37 -3.45
N MET A 273 4.70 -20.68 -2.15
CA MET A 273 3.64 -21.27 -1.35
C MET A 273 2.68 -20.24 -0.75
N ARG A 274 2.95 -18.96 -0.94
CA ARG A 274 2.08 -17.90 -0.39
C ARG A 274 0.72 -17.94 -1.06
N SER A 275 -0.30 -18.18 -0.26
CA SER A 275 -1.70 -18.18 -0.70
C SER A 275 -2.55 -17.59 0.42
N TYR A 276 -3.20 -16.49 0.16
CA TYR A 276 -4.04 -15.81 1.17
C TYR A 276 -5.21 -15.11 0.52
N HIS A 277 -6.25 -14.97 1.29
CA HIS A 277 -7.46 -14.22 0.98
C HIS A 277 -7.95 -13.58 2.27
N ILE A 278 -8.79 -12.58 2.18
CA ILE A 278 -9.30 -11.86 3.35
C ILE A 278 -10.75 -11.46 3.18
N SER A 279 -11.47 -11.40 4.29
CA SER A 279 -12.84 -10.90 4.35
C SER A 279 -12.85 -9.42 4.72
N ALA A 280 -13.56 -8.61 3.94
CA ALA A 280 -13.77 -7.18 4.20
C ALA A 280 -15.12 -6.91 4.91
N LYS A 281 -15.74 -7.91 5.52
CA LYS A 281 -17.04 -7.76 6.19
C LYS A 281 -17.04 -6.70 7.29
N ARG A 282 -16.00 -6.67 8.12
CA ARG A 282 -15.90 -5.73 9.25
C ARG A 282 -15.94 -4.30 8.79
N ILE A 283 -15.13 -3.94 7.80
CA ILE A 283 -15.04 -2.57 7.32
C ILE A 283 -16.36 -2.11 6.68
N ARG A 284 -17.05 -3.00 5.96
CA ARG A 284 -18.40 -2.74 5.41
C ARG A 284 -19.41 -2.46 6.50
N GLN A 285 -19.43 -3.30 7.54
CA GLN A 285 -20.42 -3.19 8.63
C GLN A 285 -20.18 -2.01 9.56
N GLU A 286 -18.92 -1.72 9.91
CA GLU A 286 -18.59 -0.70 10.91
C GLU A 286 -18.40 0.69 10.29
N LEU A 287 -17.89 0.79 9.06
CA LEU A 287 -17.59 2.06 8.39
C LEU A 287 -18.45 2.34 7.16
N GLU A 288 -19.32 1.40 6.77
CA GLU A 288 -20.14 1.49 5.56
C GLU A 288 -19.28 1.71 4.30
N PHE A 289 -18.03 1.20 4.34
CA PHE A 289 -17.11 1.30 3.22
C PHE A 289 -17.34 0.16 2.24
N GLU A 290 -17.70 0.49 1.01
CA GLU A 290 -17.85 -0.44 -0.11
C GLU A 290 -16.86 -0.09 -1.21
N PRO A 291 -15.88 -0.95 -1.50
CA PRO A 291 -15.05 -0.83 -2.71
C PRO A 291 -15.95 -0.84 -3.96
N ARG A 292 -15.58 -0.06 -4.96
CA ARG A 292 -16.42 0.17 -6.15
C ARG A 292 -15.75 -0.25 -7.45
N HIS A 293 -14.42 -0.31 -7.46
CA HIS A 293 -13.64 -0.56 -8.67
C HIS A 293 -13.18 -2.00 -8.72
N THR A 294 -13.39 -2.63 -9.86
CA THR A 294 -13.04 -4.04 -10.11
C THR A 294 -11.61 -4.21 -10.62
N ILE A 295 -11.17 -5.48 -10.72
CA ILE A 295 -9.89 -5.81 -11.37
C ILE A 295 -9.94 -5.44 -12.87
N GLU A 296 -11.06 -5.63 -13.53
CA GLU A 296 -11.26 -5.25 -14.94
C GLU A 296 -11.04 -3.74 -15.15
N GLU A 297 -11.55 -2.91 -14.26
CA GLU A 297 -11.31 -1.45 -14.31
C GLU A 297 -9.83 -1.13 -14.09
N ALA A 298 -9.15 -1.82 -13.17
CA ALA A 298 -7.71 -1.65 -12.98
C ALA A 298 -6.89 -2.02 -14.24
N ILE A 299 -7.32 -3.05 -14.98
CA ILE A 299 -6.70 -3.47 -16.25
C ILE A 299 -6.90 -2.38 -17.31
N LEU A 300 -8.12 -1.85 -17.46
CA LEU A 300 -8.43 -0.79 -18.40
C LEU A 300 -7.72 0.53 -18.07
N ASP A 301 -7.59 0.88 -16.80
CA ASP A 301 -6.79 2.03 -16.35
C ASP A 301 -5.32 1.90 -16.79
N LEU A 302 -4.75 0.70 -16.68
CA LEU A 302 -3.39 0.42 -17.11
C LEU A 302 -3.26 0.44 -18.63
N GLU A 303 -4.20 -0.15 -19.36
CA GLU A 303 -4.25 -0.11 -20.84
C GLU A 303 -4.25 1.34 -21.32
N GLY A 304 -5.17 2.17 -20.82
CA GLY A 304 -5.23 3.59 -21.16
C GLY A 304 -3.95 4.36 -20.78
N ALA A 305 -3.30 4.01 -19.65
CA ALA A 305 -2.06 4.64 -19.26
C ALA A 305 -0.89 4.26 -20.19
N PHE A 306 -0.83 3.01 -20.70
CA PHE A 306 0.14 2.58 -21.70
C PHE A 306 -0.09 3.29 -23.03
N GLU A 307 -1.34 3.34 -23.52
CA GLU A 307 -1.71 4.01 -24.77
C GLU A 307 -1.39 5.51 -24.75
N LEU A 308 -1.61 6.17 -23.63
CA LEU A 308 -1.32 7.59 -23.44
C LEU A 308 0.18 7.88 -23.15
N GLY A 309 1.04 6.85 -23.16
CA GLY A 309 2.48 6.98 -22.89
C GLY A 309 2.83 7.43 -21.46
N ARG A 310 1.90 7.26 -20.52
CA ARG A 310 2.13 7.63 -19.10
C ARG A 310 3.06 6.66 -18.38
N ILE A 311 3.26 5.46 -18.91
CA ILE A 311 4.16 4.43 -18.39
C ILE A 311 5.19 4.11 -19.50
N PRO A 312 6.19 4.98 -19.72
CA PRO A 312 7.19 4.75 -20.77
C PRO A 312 8.12 3.60 -20.42
N ASN A 313 8.51 2.82 -21.44
CA ASN A 313 9.44 1.69 -21.30
C ASN A 313 9.07 0.66 -20.21
N PRO A 314 7.80 0.19 -20.15
CA PRO A 314 7.28 -0.59 -19.02
C PRO A 314 8.01 -1.90 -18.77
N MET A 315 8.66 -2.48 -19.77
CA MET A 315 9.41 -3.74 -19.65
C MET A 315 10.85 -3.55 -19.17
N THR A 316 11.42 -2.36 -19.32
CA THR A 316 12.86 -2.12 -19.10
C THR A 316 13.16 -1.08 -18.02
N ASP A 317 12.28 -0.14 -17.76
CA ASP A 317 12.48 0.86 -16.72
C ASP A 317 12.37 0.21 -15.33
N ILE A 318 13.50 0.17 -14.62
CA ILE A 318 13.60 -0.47 -13.30
C ILE A 318 12.72 0.19 -12.24
N ARG A 319 12.38 1.48 -12.42
CA ARG A 319 11.57 2.24 -11.45
C ARG A 319 10.20 1.62 -11.18
N TYR A 320 9.68 0.83 -12.10
CA TYR A 320 8.40 0.12 -11.93
C TYR A 320 8.51 -1.19 -11.15
N TYR A 321 9.71 -1.63 -10.80
CA TYR A 321 9.97 -2.91 -10.15
C TYR A 321 10.76 -2.70 -8.86
N ASN A 322 10.09 -2.78 -7.72
CA ASN A 322 10.70 -2.49 -6.42
C ASN A 322 12.01 -3.26 -6.19
N ILE A 323 12.01 -4.56 -6.48
CA ILE A 323 13.20 -5.40 -6.30
C ILE A 323 14.39 -4.91 -7.14
N LYS A 324 14.16 -4.49 -8.40
CA LYS A 324 15.23 -4.00 -9.29
C LYS A 324 15.81 -2.67 -8.79
N VAL A 325 14.94 -1.77 -8.28
CA VAL A 325 15.42 -0.52 -7.67
C VAL A 325 16.23 -0.81 -6.43
N MET A 326 15.74 -1.67 -5.53
CA MET A 326 16.47 -2.03 -4.31
C MET A 326 17.82 -2.69 -4.59
N GLN A 327 17.95 -3.46 -5.68
CA GLN A 327 19.23 -4.01 -6.12
C GLN A 327 20.18 -2.94 -6.68
N ALA A 328 19.63 -1.89 -7.32
CA ALA A 328 20.44 -0.83 -7.94
C ALA A 328 20.91 0.23 -6.94
N ILE A 329 20.11 0.51 -5.90
CA ILE A 329 20.47 1.45 -4.83
C ILE A 329 21.12 0.66 -3.68
N HIS A 330 22.39 0.89 -3.45
CA HIS A 330 23.07 0.37 -2.23
C HIS A 330 22.63 1.23 -1.03
N MET A 331 21.42 1.03 -0.53
CA MET A 331 21.01 1.66 0.73
C MET A 331 21.75 0.99 1.90
N THR A 332 22.35 1.81 2.76
CA THR A 332 23.00 1.36 4.02
C THR A 332 22.13 1.70 5.23
#